data_b4b03b543fb34a32fc2cc6dd86236caa
#
_entry.id   b4b03b543fb34a32fc2cc6dd86236caa
#
_cell.length_a   1.000
_cell.length_b   1.000
_cell.length_c   1.000
_cell.angle_alpha   90.00
_cell.angle_beta   90.00
_cell.angle_gamma   90.00
#
_symmetry.space_group_name_H-M   'P 1'
#
loop_
_entity.id
_entity.type
_entity.pdbx_description
1 polymer ?
#
loop_
_entity_poly.entity_id
_entity_poly.type
_entity_poly.pdbx_seq_one_letter_code
_entity_poly.pdbx_strand_id
1 'polypeptide(L)'
;MRKRIKWLITAAVLLVAAGAGCYNLLRTPAAEEGAGGAGPAAKGGVLHVNALVIRPQHLTDDIFTTSTLLPDEEVDLSFETSGKIVSIDFEEGTPVKKGQLLAKVNDKPLQAQLSKYKAQVKLAEDRVYRQSTLLEKDAVSQEAYEQARTELATLNADIELCEANIALTELRAPFDGIIGLRRVSEGAYASPTVVVAKLTRIAPLKIEFGVPERYASEIRPGTPLSFTVEGSLETFRAKVYAVDPNVDEQSRTLSVRALYPNDGQHLFPGRFASIRIQISDIP
;
A
#
# COMPACT_ATOMS: atom_id res chain seq x y z
N MET A 1 -48.38 39.57 -50.08
CA MET A 1 -47.22 40.41 -49.70
C MET A 1 -45.99 39.62 -49.26
N ARG A 2 -46.08 38.41 -48.71
CA ARG A 2 -44.91 37.63 -48.17
C ARG A 2 -43.91 37.07 -49.21
N LYS A 3 -44.29 36.82 -50.46
CA LYS A 3 -43.37 36.28 -51.50
C LYS A 3 -42.43 37.34 -52.09
N ARG A 4 -42.84 38.61 -52.17
CA ARG A 4 -42.02 39.71 -52.73
C ARG A 4 -40.89 40.13 -51.76
N ILE A 5 -41.10 40.02 -50.47
CA ILE A 5 -40.09 40.36 -49.45
C ILE A 5 -38.96 39.33 -49.44
N LYS A 6 -39.26 38.05 -49.61
CA LYS A 6 -38.21 36.98 -49.67
C LYS A 6 -37.30 37.15 -50.88
N TRP A 7 -37.85 37.60 -52.03
CA TRP A 7 -37.07 37.87 -53.25
C TRP A 7 -36.12 39.06 -53.08
N LEU A 8 -36.56 40.09 -52.39
CA LEU A 8 -35.73 41.27 -52.10
C LEU A 8 -34.58 40.95 -51.12
N ILE A 9 -34.81 40.10 -50.19
CA ILE A 9 -33.78 39.69 -49.25
C ILE A 9 -32.71 38.80 -49.94
N THR A 10 -33.12 37.88 -50.82
CA THR A 10 -32.18 37.07 -51.60
C THR A 10 -31.34 37.86 -52.57
N ALA A 11 -31.95 38.89 -53.23
CA ALA A 11 -31.22 39.78 -54.10
C ALA A 11 -30.24 40.69 -53.38
N ALA A 12 -30.56 41.14 -52.17
CA ALA A 12 -29.63 41.91 -51.31
C ALA A 12 -28.43 41.09 -50.84
N VAL A 13 -28.64 39.81 -50.46
CA VAL A 13 -27.55 38.92 -50.07
C VAL A 13 -26.61 38.60 -51.24
N LEU A 14 -27.16 38.43 -52.46
CA LEU A 14 -26.33 38.20 -53.65
C LEU A 14 -25.48 39.41 -54.01
N LEU A 15 -26.03 40.66 -53.86
CA LEU A 15 -25.29 41.88 -54.09
C LEU A 15 -24.12 42.07 -53.07
N VAL A 16 -24.33 41.75 -51.85
CA VAL A 16 -23.29 41.83 -50.81
C VAL A 16 -22.22 40.80 -51.08
N ALA A 17 -22.56 39.56 -51.46
CA ALA A 17 -21.61 38.53 -51.83
C ALA A 17 -20.80 38.87 -53.08
N ALA A 18 -21.40 39.45 -54.09
CA ALA A 18 -20.68 39.89 -55.27
C ALA A 18 -19.74 41.08 -54.97
N GLY A 19 -20.15 42.01 -54.09
CA GLY A 19 -19.33 43.13 -53.66
C GLY A 19 -18.09 42.69 -52.86
N ALA A 20 -18.22 41.68 -51.97
CA ALA A 20 -17.10 41.09 -51.20
C ALA A 20 -16.13 40.31 -52.09
N GLY A 21 -16.64 39.60 -53.12
CA GLY A 21 -15.79 38.93 -54.11
C GLY A 21 -14.98 39.91 -54.97
N CYS A 22 -15.56 40.99 -55.39
CA CYS A 22 -14.87 42.01 -56.19
C CYS A 22 -13.81 42.78 -55.38
N TYR A 23 -14.10 43.02 -54.08
CA TYR A 23 -13.13 43.66 -53.17
C TYR A 23 -11.89 42.80 -52.90
N ASN A 24 -12.06 41.50 -52.84
CA ASN A 24 -10.92 40.56 -52.66
C ASN A 24 -10.07 40.39 -53.96
N LEU A 25 -10.72 40.48 -55.15
CA LEU A 25 -9.95 40.42 -56.39
C LEU A 25 -9.12 41.67 -56.68
N LEU A 26 -9.55 42.83 -56.16
CA LEU A 26 -8.83 44.10 -56.32
C LEU A 26 -7.69 44.28 -55.27
N ARG A 27 -7.55 43.38 -54.35
CA ARG A 27 -6.51 43.45 -53.30
C ARG A 27 -5.30 42.52 -53.49
N THR A 28 -5.11 41.94 -54.69
CA THR A 28 -3.86 41.24 -54.98
C THR A 28 -2.75 42.27 -55.24
N PRO A 29 -1.70 42.32 -54.39
CA PRO A 29 -0.51 43.15 -54.70
C PRO A 29 0.20 42.55 -55.91
N ALA A 30 0.38 43.39 -56.92
CA ALA A 30 1.15 43.08 -58.11
C ALA A 30 2.61 42.79 -57.69
N ALA A 31 3.11 41.62 -58.08
CA ALA A 31 4.54 41.33 -58.05
C ALA A 31 5.22 42.22 -59.05
N GLU A 32 6.06 43.13 -58.59
CA GLU A 32 6.99 43.89 -59.42
C GLU A 32 8.15 43.01 -59.90
N GLU A 33 8.15 42.57 -61.13
CA GLU A 33 9.33 42.15 -61.84
C GLU A 33 10.13 43.41 -62.17
N GLY A 34 11.18 43.72 -61.38
CA GLY A 34 12.09 44.82 -61.64
C GLY A 34 13.24 44.42 -62.56
N ALA A 35 13.23 44.97 -63.75
CA ALA A 35 14.34 44.91 -64.69
C ALA A 35 15.59 45.63 -64.15
N GLY A 36 16.74 45.07 -64.48
CA GLY A 36 18.06 45.53 -64.04
C GLY A 36 18.42 46.95 -64.36
N GLY A 37 18.99 47.62 -63.38
CA GLY A 37 19.70 48.87 -63.50
C GLY A 37 20.95 48.84 -62.61
N ALA A 38 22.12 48.86 -63.20
CA ALA A 38 23.41 48.99 -62.51
C ALA A 38 23.51 50.36 -61.83
N GLY A 39 23.41 50.42 -60.55
CA GLY A 39 23.69 51.59 -59.71
C GLY A 39 24.83 51.34 -58.75
N PRO A 40 25.57 52.35 -58.27
CA PRO A 40 26.85 52.23 -57.60
C PRO A 40 26.72 51.52 -56.20
N ALA A 41 27.77 50.79 -55.88
CA ALA A 41 27.94 49.98 -54.67
C ALA A 41 27.36 50.60 -53.42
N ALA A 42 26.21 50.06 -52.97
CA ALA A 42 25.65 50.37 -51.66
C ALA A 42 26.47 49.69 -50.57
N LYS A 43 26.89 50.50 -49.61
CA LYS A 43 27.56 50.11 -48.37
C LYS A 43 26.84 48.90 -47.76
N GLY A 44 27.61 47.88 -47.38
CA GLY A 44 27.15 46.60 -46.89
C GLY A 44 25.97 46.72 -45.94
N GLY A 45 24.78 46.30 -46.41
CA GLY A 45 23.60 46.13 -45.56
C GLY A 45 23.89 44.98 -44.59
N VAL A 46 23.78 45.27 -43.33
CA VAL A 46 23.82 44.26 -42.29
C VAL A 46 22.68 43.28 -42.49
N LEU A 47 23.00 42.05 -42.86
CA LEU A 47 22.02 40.98 -42.92
C LEU A 47 21.51 40.71 -41.53
N HIS A 48 20.25 40.97 -41.28
CA HIS A 48 19.60 40.57 -40.02
C HIS A 48 19.41 39.06 -40.03
N VAL A 49 20.22 38.34 -39.23
CA VAL A 49 20.09 36.89 -39.03
C VAL A 49 19.53 36.62 -37.62
N ASN A 50 18.55 35.76 -37.56
CA ASN A 50 18.12 35.22 -36.27
C ASN A 50 19.08 34.12 -35.86
N ALA A 51 19.90 34.39 -34.84
CA ALA A 51 20.81 33.41 -34.28
C ALA A 51 20.19 32.83 -33.01
N LEU A 52 20.03 31.52 -32.98
CA LEU A 52 19.69 30.78 -31.78
C LEU A 52 20.99 30.30 -31.11
N VAL A 53 21.23 30.76 -29.91
CA VAL A 53 22.36 30.28 -29.10
C VAL A 53 21.97 28.96 -28.48
N ILE A 54 22.49 27.87 -28.99
CA ILE A 54 22.33 26.53 -28.41
C ILE A 54 23.22 26.48 -27.16
N ARG A 55 22.61 26.32 -26.01
CA ARG A 55 23.31 26.07 -24.75
C ARG A 55 23.09 24.62 -24.38
N PRO A 56 24.08 23.89 -23.88
CA PRO A 56 23.88 22.58 -23.32
C PRO A 56 22.91 22.69 -22.13
N GLN A 57 21.88 21.89 -22.12
CA GLN A 57 20.94 21.75 -21.01
C GLN A 57 21.03 20.31 -20.50
N HIS A 58 21.10 20.15 -19.20
CA HIS A 58 20.97 18.83 -18.61
C HIS A 58 19.56 18.32 -18.87
N LEU A 59 19.46 17.23 -19.61
CA LEU A 59 18.23 16.48 -19.76
C LEU A 59 18.22 15.34 -18.76
N THR A 60 17.15 15.25 -17.98
CA THR A 60 16.89 14.08 -17.14
C THR A 60 15.88 13.17 -17.84
N ASP A 61 16.22 11.89 -17.96
CA ASP A 61 15.24 10.89 -18.39
C ASP A 61 14.47 10.42 -17.15
N ASP A 62 13.20 10.80 -17.10
CA ASP A 62 12.32 10.54 -15.96
C ASP A 62 11.19 9.61 -16.36
N ILE A 63 10.93 8.59 -15.55
CA ILE A 63 9.73 7.78 -15.64
C ILE A 63 8.64 8.37 -14.74
N PHE A 64 7.47 8.61 -15.31
CA PHE A 64 6.27 8.96 -14.58
C PHE A 64 5.32 7.77 -14.54
N THR A 65 4.90 7.39 -13.34
CA THR A 65 3.92 6.32 -13.13
C THR A 65 3.02 6.65 -11.94
N THR A 66 1.90 5.97 -11.85
CA THR A 66 0.97 6.12 -10.71
C THR A 66 1.02 4.88 -9.85
N SER A 67 0.71 5.07 -8.58
CA SER A 67 0.74 4.02 -7.56
C SER A 67 -0.36 4.23 -6.53
N THR A 68 -0.62 3.17 -5.77
CA THR A 68 -1.38 3.26 -4.53
C THR A 68 -0.44 2.98 -3.36
N LEU A 69 -0.49 3.81 -2.32
CA LEU A 69 0.25 3.58 -1.08
C LEU A 69 -0.34 2.36 -0.36
N LEU A 70 0.51 1.42 0.00
CA LEU A 70 0.14 0.22 0.73
C LEU A 70 0.68 0.27 2.15
N PRO A 71 0.01 -0.34 3.13
CA PRO A 71 0.57 -0.50 4.47
C PRO A 71 1.77 -1.47 4.43
N ASP A 72 2.63 -1.40 5.45
CA ASP A 72 3.69 -2.41 5.60
C ASP A 72 3.10 -3.78 5.89
N GLU A 73 2.20 -3.85 6.84
CA GLU A 73 1.44 -5.05 7.18
C GLU A 73 -0.01 -4.70 7.48
N GLU A 74 -0.92 -5.57 7.06
CA GLU A 74 -2.34 -5.45 7.32
C GLU A 74 -2.92 -6.82 7.58
N VAL A 75 -3.74 -6.95 8.62
CA VAL A 75 -4.39 -8.20 8.98
C VAL A 75 -5.80 -7.95 9.51
N ASP A 76 -6.73 -8.78 9.08
CA ASP A 76 -8.05 -8.87 9.67
C ASP A 76 -7.97 -9.76 10.91
N LEU A 77 -8.21 -9.16 12.08
CA LEU A 77 -8.16 -9.84 13.37
C LEU A 77 -9.45 -10.63 13.60
N SER A 78 -9.31 -11.91 13.81
CA SER A 78 -10.40 -12.83 14.19
C SER A 78 -9.92 -13.75 15.32
N PHE A 79 -10.85 -14.29 16.10
CA PHE A 79 -10.52 -15.30 17.11
C PHE A 79 -10.22 -16.65 16.46
N GLU A 80 -9.29 -17.40 17.02
CA GLU A 80 -8.99 -18.77 16.56
C GLU A 80 -10.01 -19.79 17.09
N THR A 81 -10.76 -19.43 18.14
CA THR A 81 -11.80 -20.27 18.74
C THR A 81 -13.14 -19.55 18.74
N SER A 82 -14.21 -20.34 18.89
CA SER A 82 -15.57 -19.80 18.95
C SER A 82 -16.03 -19.60 20.39
N GLY A 83 -16.68 -18.46 20.65
CA GLY A 83 -17.20 -18.17 21.98
C GLY A 83 -17.87 -16.80 22.08
N LYS A 84 -18.53 -16.54 23.20
CA LYS A 84 -19.12 -15.23 23.47
C LYS A 84 -18.03 -14.25 23.91
N ILE A 85 -17.93 -13.09 23.25
CA ILE A 85 -17.02 -12.01 23.63
C ILE A 85 -17.39 -11.47 25.01
N VAL A 86 -16.43 -11.45 25.92
CA VAL A 86 -16.62 -10.97 27.31
C VAL A 86 -16.01 -9.61 27.56
N SER A 87 -14.93 -9.25 26.81
CA SER A 87 -14.33 -7.93 26.86
C SER A 87 -13.74 -7.53 25.50
N ILE A 88 -13.69 -6.22 25.27
CA ILE A 88 -12.98 -5.58 24.17
C ILE A 88 -12.13 -4.48 24.80
N ASP A 89 -10.81 -4.67 24.79
CA ASP A 89 -9.84 -3.88 25.57
C ASP A 89 -9.04 -2.92 24.69
N PHE A 90 -9.63 -2.42 23.61
CA PHE A 90 -9.01 -1.42 22.72
C PHE A 90 -9.98 -0.31 22.34
N GLU A 91 -9.44 0.86 22.03
CA GLU A 91 -10.16 1.98 21.43
C GLU A 91 -9.91 2.02 19.93
N GLU A 92 -10.95 2.29 19.16
CA GLU A 92 -10.90 2.39 17.70
C GLU A 92 -9.96 3.52 17.24
N GLY A 93 -9.14 3.25 16.24
CA GLY A 93 -8.20 4.24 15.68
C GLY A 93 -6.96 4.49 16.54
N THR A 94 -6.75 3.74 17.63
CA THR A 94 -5.59 3.93 18.51
C THR A 94 -4.40 3.04 18.14
N PRO A 95 -3.16 3.45 18.46
CA PRO A 95 -1.99 2.60 18.30
C PRO A 95 -2.00 1.47 19.36
N VAL A 96 -1.67 0.27 18.93
CA VAL A 96 -1.53 -0.92 19.77
C VAL A 96 -0.16 -1.54 19.59
N LYS A 97 0.34 -2.21 20.64
CA LYS A 97 1.64 -2.89 20.62
C LYS A 97 1.48 -4.38 20.38
N LYS A 98 2.48 -5.00 19.77
CA LYS A 98 2.58 -6.45 19.61
C LYS A 98 2.38 -7.15 20.95
N GLY A 99 1.52 -8.18 20.97
CA GLY A 99 1.16 -8.95 22.15
C GLY A 99 0.12 -8.30 23.07
N GLN A 100 -0.29 -7.05 22.82
CA GLN A 100 -1.35 -6.39 23.59
C GLN A 100 -2.66 -7.17 23.44
N LEU A 101 -3.34 -7.42 24.56
CA LEU A 101 -4.67 -8.02 24.57
C LEU A 101 -5.67 -7.02 23.99
N LEU A 102 -6.43 -7.44 22.99
CA LEU A 102 -7.41 -6.62 22.30
C LEU A 102 -8.85 -7.01 22.65
N ALA A 103 -9.10 -8.30 22.73
CA ALA A 103 -10.42 -8.80 23.09
C ALA A 103 -10.31 -10.21 23.66
N LYS A 104 -11.32 -10.64 24.41
CA LYS A 104 -11.36 -11.96 25.02
C LYS A 104 -12.74 -12.60 24.88
N VAL A 105 -12.75 -13.89 24.56
CA VAL A 105 -13.96 -14.71 24.65
C VAL A 105 -14.01 -15.45 25.98
N ASN A 106 -15.19 -16.01 26.32
CA ASN A 106 -15.42 -16.68 27.59
C ASN A 106 -14.54 -17.92 27.77
N ASP A 107 -13.55 -17.82 28.62
CA ASP A 107 -12.60 -18.88 28.98
C ASP A 107 -12.89 -19.54 30.34
N LYS A 108 -13.95 -19.14 31.06
CA LYS A 108 -14.26 -19.66 32.40
C LYS A 108 -14.31 -21.19 32.48
N PRO A 109 -14.86 -21.91 31.50
CA PRO A 109 -14.84 -23.39 31.54
C PRO A 109 -13.41 -23.95 31.48
N LEU A 110 -12.53 -23.34 30.63
CA LEU A 110 -11.14 -23.75 30.48
C LEU A 110 -10.32 -23.42 31.73
N GLN A 111 -10.56 -22.26 32.37
CA GLN A 111 -9.95 -21.92 33.66
C GLN A 111 -10.32 -22.89 34.78
N ALA A 112 -11.59 -23.33 34.85
CA ALA A 112 -12.02 -24.33 35.78
C ALA A 112 -11.34 -25.69 35.50
N GLN A 113 -11.18 -26.08 34.24
CA GLN A 113 -10.47 -27.27 33.81
C GLN A 113 -9.01 -27.22 34.21
N LEU A 114 -8.34 -26.10 33.95
CA LEU A 114 -6.94 -25.86 34.34
C LEU A 114 -6.75 -25.99 35.85
N SER A 115 -7.64 -25.39 36.64
CA SER A 115 -7.60 -25.49 38.10
C SER A 115 -7.76 -26.94 38.59
N LYS A 116 -8.62 -27.73 37.93
CA LYS A 116 -8.76 -29.17 38.22
C LYS A 116 -7.45 -29.92 37.93
N TYR A 117 -6.86 -29.73 36.79
CA TYR A 117 -5.57 -30.40 36.44
C TYR A 117 -4.45 -30.00 37.39
N LYS A 118 -4.30 -28.71 37.73
CA LYS A 118 -3.31 -28.22 38.69
C LYS A 118 -3.47 -28.87 40.07
N ALA A 119 -4.70 -29.11 40.52
CA ALA A 119 -4.95 -29.84 41.74
C ALA A 119 -4.57 -31.33 41.65
N GLN A 120 -4.77 -31.99 40.52
CA GLN A 120 -4.39 -33.36 40.26
C GLN A 120 -2.86 -33.55 40.18
N VAL A 121 -2.14 -32.60 39.54
CA VAL A 121 -0.68 -32.62 39.46
C VAL A 121 -0.06 -32.65 40.85
N LYS A 122 -0.52 -31.83 41.79
CA LYS A 122 -0.04 -31.81 43.16
C LYS A 122 -0.15 -33.18 43.84
N LEU A 123 -1.28 -33.89 43.64
CA LEU A 123 -1.44 -35.23 44.17
C LEU A 123 -0.54 -36.26 43.49
N ALA A 124 -0.34 -36.13 42.17
CA ALA A 124 0.55 -37.01 41.39
C ALA A 124 2.04 -36.80 41.79
N GLU A 125 2.45 -35.55 42.01
CA GLU A 125 3.81 -35.22 42.50
C GLU A 125 4.08 -35.88 43.84
N ASP A 126 3.15 -35.77 44.81
CA ASP A 126 3.23 -36.42 46.10
C ASP A 126 3.31 -37.95 45.96
N ARG A 127 2.60 -38.53 44.99
CA ARG A 127 2.63 -39.95 44.68
C ARG A 127 3.98 -40.41 44.13
N VAL A 128 4.53 -39.66 43.15
CA VAL A 128 5.85 -39.92 42.57
C VAL A 128 6.91 -39.84 43.65
N TYR A 129 6.87 -38.81 44.52
CA TYR A 129 7.79 -38.65 45.62
C TYR A 129 7.75 -39.85 46.61
N ARG A 130 6.54 -40.30 46.99
CA ARG A 130 6.39 -41.49 47.84
C ARG A 130 6.94 -42.75 47.16
N GLN A 131 6.61 -42.95 45.85
CA GLN A 131 7.07 -44.12 45.11
C GLN A 131 8.60 -44.12 44.94
N SER A 132 9.22 -42.96 44.69
CA SER A 132 10.67 -42.86 44.59
C SER A 132 11.39 -43.23 45.93
N THR A 133 10.84 -42.71 47.05
CA THR A 133 11.39 -43.03 48.39
C THR A 133 11.23 -44.51 48.76
N LEU A 134 10.14 -45.15 48.35
CA LEU A 134 9.91 -46.58 48.56
C LEU A 134 10.75 -47.45 47.62
N LEU A 135 11.00 -47.01 46.42
CA LEU A 135 11.85 -47.69 45.44
C LEU A 135 13.32 -47.72 45.93
N GLU A 136 13.83 -46.63 46.52
CA GLU A 136 15.16 -46.57 47.14
C GLU A 136 15.32 -47.58 48.28
N LYS A 137 14.22 -48.05 48.86
CA LYS A 137 14.18 -49.05 49.95
C LYS A 137 13.77 -50.43 49.46
N ASP A 138 13.77 -50.67 48.15
CA ASP A 138 13.30 -51.90 47.50
C ASP A 138 11.88 -52.35 47.95
N ALA A 139 11.02 -51.38 48.37
CA ALA A 139 9.67 -51.66 48.89
C ALA A 139 8.59 -51.62 47.79
N VAL A 140 8.91 -51.17 46.58
CA VAL A 140 8.03 -51.14 45.41
C VAL A 140 8.79 -51.50 44.13
N SER A 141 8.07 -51.94 43.09
CA SER A 141 8.68 -52.27 41.81
C SER A 141 9.04 -50.99 41.00
N GLN A 142 10.06 -51.10 40.17
CA GLN A 142 10.41 -50.05 39.18
C GLN A 142 9.20 -49.65 38.33
N GLU A 143 8.39 -50.63 37.91
CA GLU A 143 7.17 -50.44 37.14
C GLU A 143 6.15 -49.51 37.85
N ALA A 144 5.94 -49.67 39.16
CA ALA A 144 5.04 -48.84 39.95
C ALA A 144 5.51 -47.38 40.01
N TYR A 145 6.82 -47.16 40.10
CA TYR A 145 7.40 -45.81 40.04
C TYR A 145 7.25 -45.19 38.64
N GLU A 146 7.58 -45.93 37.59
CA GLU A 146 7.46 -45.47 36.21
C GLU A 146 6.01 -45.16 35.84
N GLN A 147 5.02 -45.94 36.33
CA GLN A 147 3.61 -45.66 36.15
C GLN A 147 3.21 -44.35 36.82
N ALA A 148 3.64 -44.10 38.07
CA ALA A 148 3.32 -42.84 38.75
C ALA A 148 3.97 -41.63 38.04
N ARG A 149 5.21 -41.78 37.53
CA ARG A 149 5.91 -40.77 36.76
C ARG A 149 5.24 -40.47 35.42
N THR A 150 4.72 -41.50 34.74
CA THR A 150 3.98 -41.35 33.49
C THR A 150 2.64 -40.65 33.71
N GLU A 151 1.93 -40.96 34.79
CA GLU A 151 0.68 -40.27 35.19
C GLU A 151 0.94 -38.79 35.43
N LEU A 152 2.01 -38.41 36.14
CA LEU A 152 2.40 -37.01 36.32
C LEU A 152 2.75 -36.33 35.00
N ALA A 153 3.50 -37.00 34.13
CA ALA A 153 3.83 -36.45 32.79
C ALA A 153 2.57 -36.19 31.92
N THR A 154 1.61 -37.11 31.97
CA THR A 154 0.33 -36.97 31.27
C THR A 154 -0.46 -35.76 31.78
N LEU A 155 -0.55 -35.60 33.12
CA LEU A 155 -1.25 -34.45 33.70
C LEU A 155 -0.57 -33.12 33.37
N ASN A 156 0.74 -33.07 33.30
CA ASN A 156 1.47 -31.86 32.84
C ASN A 156 1.16 -31.54 31.37
N ALA A 157 1.10 -32.54 30.50
CA ALA A 157 0.70 -32.36 29.09
C ALA A 157 -0.76 -31.87 28.96
N ASP A 158 -1.64 -32.38 29.82
CA ASP A 158 -3.04 -31.90 29.88
C ASP A 158 -3.13 -30.42 30.30
N ILE A 159 -2.29 -29.99 31.25
CA ILE A 159 -2.20 -28.57 31.65
C ILE A 159 -1.71 -27.72 30.46
N GLU A 160 -0.64 -28.13 29.79
CA GLU A 160 -0.10 -27.39 28.64
C GLU A 160 -1.12 -27.26 27.52
N LEU A 161 -1.85 -28.34 27.22
CA LEU A 161 -2.96 -28.31 26.25
C LEU A 161 -4.06 -27.34 26.68
N CYS A 162 -4.44 -27.36 27.97
CA CYS A 162 -5.47 -26.47 28.49
C CYS A 162 -5.03 -25.00 28.45
N GLU A 163 -3.77 -24.71 28.77
CA GLU A 163 -3.19 -23.36 28.69
C GLU A 163 -3.12 -22.88 27.25
N ALA A 164 -2.75 -23.73 26.29
CA ALA A 164 -2.81 -23.42 24.87
C ALA A 164 -4.26 -23.07 24.41
N ASN A 165 -5.25 -23.87 24.84
CA ASN A 165 -6.65 -23.59 24.53
C ASN A 165 -7.14 -22.26 25.14
N ILE A 166 -6.65 -21.91 26.35
CA ILE A 166 -6.95 -20.60 26.96
C ILE A 166 -6.32 -19.47 26.12
N ALA A 167 -5.10 -19.64 25.64
CA ALA A 167 -4.43 -18.65 24.80
C ALA A 167 -5.23 -18.37 23.52
N LEU A 168 -5.88 -19.37 22.91
CA LEU A 168 -6.75 -19.21 21.74
C LEU A 168 -8.02 -18.38 22.03
N THR A 169 -8.38 -18.22 23.33
CA THR A 169 -9.51 -17.37 23.72
C THR A 169 -9.17 -15.89 23.78
N GLU A 170 -7.90 -15.54 23.67
CA GLU A 170 -7.40 -14.18 23.74
C GLU A 170 -6.97 -13.69 22.36
N LEU A 171 -7.58 -12.60 21.91
CA LEU A 171 -7.18 -11.93 20.68
C LEU A 171 -6.09 -10.92 21.01
N ARG A 172 -4.86 -11.19 20.54
CA ARG A 172 -3.71 -10.32 20.75
C ARG A 172 -3.20 -9.75 19.44
N ALA A 173 -2.64 -8.53 19.49
CA ALA A 173 -2.05 -7.88 18.33
C ALA A 173 -0.79 -8.65 17.87
N PRO A 174 -0.70 -9.09 16.59
CA PRO A 174 0.46 -9.82 16.07
C PRO A 174 1.68 -8.91 15.83
N PHE A 175 1.48 -7.62 15.61
CA PHE A 175 2.52 -6.61 15.39
C PHE A 175 2.06 -5.24 15.90
N ASP A 176 2.99 -4.28 15.96
CA ASP A 176 2.69 -2.89 16.32
C ASP A 176 1.97 -2.20 15.17
N GLY A 177 0.86 -1.52 15.43
CA GLY A 177 0.08 -0.89 14.38
C GLY A 177 -1.07 -0.05 14.94
N ILE A 178 -1.91 0.43 14.04
CA ILE A 178 -3.14 1.15 14.38
C ILE A 178 -4.31 0.20 14.17
N ILE A 179 -5.12 0.04 15.20
CA ILE A 179 -6.34 -0.74 15.12
C ILE A 179 -7.46 0.07 14.48
N GLY A 180 -8.15 -0.51 13.51
CA GLY A 180 -9.27 0.12 12.82
C GLY A 180 -10.57 0.08 13.62
N LEU A 181 -11.67 0.28 12.91
CA LEU A 181 -13.01 0.23 13.49
C LEU A 181 -13.38 -1.21 13.85
N ARG A 182 -13.99 -1.40 15.01
CA ARG A 182 -14.52 -2.70 15.45
C ARG A 182 -15.78 -3.07 14.66
N ARG A 183 -15.90 -4.35 14.35
CA ARG A 183 -17.06 -4.90 13.64
C ARG A 183 -17.98 -5.72 14.54
N VAL A 184 -17.59 -5.89 15.79
CA VAL A 184 -18.31 -6.68 16.80
C VAL A 184 -18.48 -5.89 18.10
N SER A 185 -19.41 -6.32 18.94
CA SER A 185 -19.65 -5.73 20.25
C SER A 185 -19.49 -6.77 21.36
N GLU A 186 -19.26 -6.32 22.58
CA GLU A 186 -19.30 -7.21 23.74
C GLU A 186 -20.64 -7.96 23.80
N GLY A 187 -20.58 -9.22 24.16
CA GLY A 187 -21.75 -10.11 24.17
C GLY A 187 -22.04 -10.78 22.84
N ALA A 188 -21.43 -10.35 21.72
CA ALA A 188 -21.54 -11.03 20.43
C ALA A 188 -20.86 -12.41 20.47
N TYR A 189 -21.22 -13.27 19.53
CA TYR A 189 -20.59 -14.58 19.37
C TYR A 189 -19.48 -14.48 18.32
N ALA A 190 -18.25 -14.74 18.75
CA ALA A 190 -17.06 -14.77 17.89
C ALA A 190 -16.85 -16.16 17.28
N SER A 191 -16.26 -16.19 16.10
CA SER A 191 -15.78 -17.40 15.43
C SER A 191 -14.58 -17.03 14.53
N PRO A 192 -13.80 -18.01 14.01
CA PRO A 192 -12.67 -17.74 13.11
C PRO A 192 -13.02 -16.99 11.83
N THR A 193 -14.28 -17.03 11.41
CA THR A 193 -14.76 -16.34 10.20
C THR A 193 -15.23 -14.91 10.46
N VAL A 194 -15.38 -14.53 11.74
CA VAL A 194 -15.88 -13.21 12.14
C VAL A 194 -14.71 -12.27 12.42
N VAL A 195 -14.56 -11.27 11.58
CA VAL A 195 -13.53 -10.23 11.76
C VAL A 195 -13.95 -9.29 12.90
N VAL A 196 -13.09 -9.14 13.90
CA VAL A 196 -13.29 -8.24 15.04
C VAL A 196 -12.92 -6.81 14.69
N ALA A 197 -11.73 -6.62 14.14
CA ALA A 197 -11.19 -5.35 13.68
C ALA A 197 -10.05 -5.62 12.68
N LYS A 198 -9.61 -4.57 11.99
CA LYS A 198 -8.44 -4.62 11.12
C LYS A 198 -7.25 -3.95 11.84
N LEU A 199 -6.09 -4.58 11.81
CA LEU A 199 -4.84 -4.01 12.31
C LEU A 199 -3.95 -3.66 11.14
N THR A 200 -3.45 -2.43 11.11
CA THR A 200 -2.67 -1.90 9.99
C THR A 200 -1.40 -1.22 10.51
N ARG A 201 -0.25 -1.60 9.95
CA ARG A 201 1.02 -0.90 10.17
C ARG A 201 1.22 0.11 9.05
N ILE A 202 1.18 1.40 9.40
CA ILE A 202 1.28 2.51 8.45
C ILE A 202 2.68 3.14 8.38
N ALA A 203 3.61 2.68 9.16
CA ALA A 203 5.01 3.10 9.16
C ALA A 203 5.92 1.86 9.24
N PRO A 204 6.73 1.60 8.22
CA PRO A 204 6.81 2.33 6.93
C PRO A 204 5.61 2.09 6.01
N LEU A 205 5.47 2.87 4.93
CA LEU A 205 4.53 2.61 3.83
C LEU A 205 5.26 1.97 2.65
N LYS A 206 4.59 1.06 1.98
CA LYS A 206 5.02 0.46 0.72
C LYS A 206 4.35 1.17 -0.45
N ILE A 207 5.11 1.35 -1.51
CA ILE A 207 4.65 1.98 -2.76
C ILE A 207 4.85 0.94 -3.84
N GLU A 208 3.76 0.43 -4.43
CA GLU A 208 3.83 -0.56 -5.49
C GLU A 208 3.43 0.07 -6.82
N PHE A 209 4.26 -0.06 -7.83
CA PHE A 209 4.06 0.54 -9.14
C PHE A 209 4.66 -0.31 -10.26
N GLY A 210 4.09 -0.16 -11.45
CA GLY A 210 4.58 -0.80 -12.65
C GLY A 210 5.59 0.08 -13.40
N VAL A 211 6.66 -0.55 -13.86
CA VAL A 211 7.69 0.07 -14.71
C VAL A 211 7.73 -0.65 -16.05
N PRO A 212 7.69 0.05 -17.20
CA PRO A 212 7.81 -0.58 -18.50
C PRO A 212 9.08 -1.42 -18.63
N GLU A 213 8.99 -2.59 -19.27
CA GLU A 213 10.09 -3.56 -19.45
C GLU A 213 11.37 -2.93 -20.00
N ARG A 214 11.26 -1.95 -20.90
CA ARG A 214 12.41 -1.25 -21.49
C ARG A 214 13.36 -0.62 -20.46
N TYR A 215 12.86 -0.31 -19.24
CA TYR A 215 13.64 0.28 -18.14
C TYR A 215 14.03 -0.74 -17.06
N ALA A 216 13.73 -2.02 -17.27
CA ALA A 216 13.96 -3.07 -16.27
C ALA A 216 15.44 -3.20 -15.86
N SER A 217 16.38 -2.94 -16.80
CA SER A 217 17.82 -3.01 -16.51
C SER A 217 18.35 -1.86 -15.63
N GLU A 218 17.62 -0.77 -15.56
CA GLU A 218 18.04 0.47 -14.90
C GLU A 218 17.50 0.59 -13.47
N ILE A 219 16.41 -0.11 -13.17
CA ILE A 219 15.82 -0.08 -11.85
C ILE A 219 16.33 -1.23 -11.00
N ARG A 220 16.96 -0.89 -9.89
CA ARG A 220 17.57 -1.84 -8.93
C ARG A 220 17.16 -1.50 -7.51
N PRO A 221 17.24 -2.45 -6.58
CA PRO A 221 17.14 -2.12 -5.16
C PRO A 221 18.13 -1.00 -4.79
N GLY A 222 17.63 0.02 -4.09
CA GLY A 222 18.37 1.24 -3.75
C GLY A 222 18.10 2.44 -4.66
N THR A 223 17.49 2.27 -5.84
CA THR A 223 17.12 3.38 -6.73
C THR A 223 16.23 4.38 -5.99
N PRO A 224 16.62 5.67 -5.93
CA PRO A 224 15.78 6.70 -5.31
C PRO A 224 14.62 7.08 -6.23
N LEU A 225 13.49 7.39 -5.63
CA LEU A 225 12.34 7.94 -6.33
C LEU A 225 11.71 9.07 -5.52
N SER A 226 11.02 9.94 -6.22
CA SER A 226 10.18 10.98 -5.63
C SER A 226 8.72 10.71 -5.96
N PHE A 227 7.83 11.02 -5.04
CA PHE A 227 6.39 10.89 -5.26
C PHE A 227 5.63 12.04 -4.62
N THR A 228 4.48 12.34 -5.20
CA THR A 228 3.50 13.29 -4.68
C THR A 228 2.19 12.57 -4.48
N VAL A 229 1.43 12.97 -3.47
CA VAL A 229 0.12 12.37 -3.16
C VAL A 229 -0.96 13.35 -3.56
N GLU A 230 -2.05 12.85 -4.12
CA GLU A 230 -3.18 13.68 -4.52
C GLU A 230 -3.68 14.56 -3.38
N GLY A 231 -3.82 15.87 -3.64
CA GLY A 231 -4.21 16.87 -2.66
C GLY A 231 -3.07 17.41 -1.79
N SER A 232 -1.81 17.00 -2.03
CA SER A 232 -0.61 17.56 -1.38
C SER A 232 0.34 18.15 -2.42
N LEU A 233 0.93 19.31 -2.13
CA LEU A 233 2.00 19.90 -2.94
C LEU A 233 3.40 19.41 -2.50
N GLU A 234 3.46 18.63 -1.45
CA GLU A 234 4.71 18.12 -0.92
C GLU A 234 5.24 16.96 -1.76
N THR A 235 6.55 16.96 -1.98
CA THR A 235 7.27 15.88 -2.66
C THR A 235 7.97 15.03 -1.62
N PHE A 236 7.64 13.76 -1.59
CA PHE A 236 8.22 12.76 -0.71
C PHE A 236 9.29 11.95 -1.44
N ARG A 237 10.25 11.42 -0.70
CA ARG A 237 11.33 10.58 -1.25
C ARG A 237 11.23 9.18 -0.69
N ALA A 238 11.32 8.19 -1.57
CA ALA A 238 11.35 6.78 -1.23
C ALA A 238 12.50 6.07 -1.94
N LYS A 239 12.76 4.82 -1.55
CA LYS A 239 13.79 3.99 -2.17
C LYS A 239 13.18 2.66 -2.59
N VAL A 240 13.52 2.21 -3.79
CA VAL A 240 13.19 0.86 -4.25
C VAL A 240 13.88 -0.15 -3.33
N TYR A 241 13.13 -1.13 -2.83
CA TYR A 241 13.70 -2.23 -2.03
C TYR A 241 13.54 -3.60 -2.70
N ALA A 242 12.55 -3.74 -3.58
CA ALA A 242 12.32 -4.98 -4.31
C ALA A 242 11.81 -4.71 -5.72
N VAL A 243 12.21 -5.58 -6.63
CA VAL A 243 11.79 -5.61 -8.02
C VAL A 243 11.35 -7.05 -8.30
N ASP A 244 10.16 -7.24 -8.83
CA ASP A 244 9.68 -8.57 -9.19
C ASP A 244 10.50 -9.07 -10.40
N PRO A 245 11.05 -10.28 -10.39
CA PRO A 245 11.78 -10.82 -11.54
C PRO A 245 10.88 -11.14 -12.74
N ASN A 246 9.57 -11.21 -12.53
CA ASN A 246 8.60 -11.53 -13.58
C ASN A 246 7.99 -10.24 -14.16
N VAL A 247 7.94 -10.19 -15.49
CA VAL A 247 7.21 -9.14 -16.22
C VAL A 247 5.77 -9.62 -16.40
N ASP A 248 4.82 -8.76 -16.08
CA ASP A 248 3.41 -9.02 -16.36
C ASP A 248 3.17 -9.00 -17.87
N GLU A 249 2.71 -10.14 -18.42
CA GLU A 249 2.55 -10.34 -19.86
C GLU A 249 1.46 -9.45 -20.48
N GLN A 250 0.46 -9.04 -19.69
CA GLN A 250 -0.66 -8.23 -20.18
C GLN A 250 -0.29 -6.75 -20.25
N SER A 251 0.31 -6.23 -19.18
CA SER A 251 0.70 -4.83 -19.10
C SER A 251 2.11 -4.55 -19.64
N ARG A 252 2.95 -5.58 -19.80
CA ARG A 252 4.38 -5.49 -20.12
C ARG A 252 5.14 -4.57 -19.17
N THR A 253 4.77 -4.65 -17.90
CA THR A 253 5.41 -3.90 -16.83
C THR A 253 6.05 -4.81 -15.81
N LEU A 254 7.09 -4.32 -15.18
CA LEU A 254 7.78 -4.92 -14.05
C LEU A 254 7.21 -4.33 -12.77
N SER A 255 6.76 -5.17 -11.84
CA SER A 255 6.29 -4.70 -10.54
C SER A 255 7.47 -4.31 -9.64
N VAL A 256 7.46 -3.09 -9.18
CA VAL A 256 8.51 -2.52 -8.33
C VAL A 256 7.90 -2.06 -7.03
N ARG A 257 8.59 -2.33 -5.92
CA ARG A 257 8.18 -1.87 -4.60
C ARG A 257 9.23 -0.95 -3.99
N ALA A 258 8.79 0.20 -3.53
CA ALA A 258 9.60 1.14 -2.78
C ALA A 258 9.08 1.30 -1.36
N LEU A 259 9.96 1.76 -0.48
CA LEU A 259 9.68 1.96 0.93
C LEU A 259 9.80 3.43 1.29
N TYR A 260 8.79 3.94 1.99
CA TYR A 260 8.76 5.29 2.57
C TYR A 260 8.64 5.18 4.10
N PRO A 261 9.54 5.80 4.90
CA PRO A 261 9.56 5.61 6.37
C PRO A 261 8.27 6.01 7.07
N ASN A 262 7.62 7.12 6.62
CA ASN A 262 6.38 7.67 7.19
C ASN A 262 6.45 7.94 8.71
N ASP A 263 7.61 8.41 9.19
CA ASP A 263 7.88 8.60 10.63
C ASP A 263 6.85 9.53 11.33
N GLY A 264 6.31 10.50 10.57
CA GLY A 264 5.24 11.39 11.06
C GLY A 264 3.84 10.82 10.96
N GLN A 265 3.64 9.65 10.37
CA GLN A 265 2.34 9.01 10.12
C GLN A 265 1.31 9.93 9.41
N HIS A 266 1.82 10.87 8.58
CA HIS A 266 0.97 11.84 7.88
C HIS A 266 0.30 11.27 6.64
N LEU A 267 0.89 10.22 6.06
CA LEU A 267 0.34 9.53 4.91
C LEU A 267 -0.39 8.27 5.35
N PHE A 268 -1.57 8.08 4.76
CA PHE A 268 -2.39 6.88 5.01
C PHE A 268 -2.33 5.95 3.79
N PRO A 269 -2.36 4.62 4.01
CA PRO A 269 -2.50 3.66 2.92
C PRO A 269 -3.81 3.86 2.17
N GLY A 270 -3.86 3.39 0.92
CA GLY A 270 -5.01 3.54 0.03
C GLY A 270 -5.03 4.84 -0.77
N ARG A 271 -4.15 5.81 -0.51
CA ARG A 271 -4.06 7.04 -1.30
C ARG A 271 -3.30 6.82 -2.60
N PHE A 272 -3.70 7.54 -3.64
CA PHE A 272 -2.99 7.56 -4.91
C PHE A 272 -1.76 8.46 -4.84
N ALA A 273 -0.69 7.99 -5.46
CA ALA A 273 0.58 8.71 -5.56
C ALA A 273 1.04 8.77 -7.02
N SER A 274 1.54 9.93 -7.43
CA SER A 274 2.25 10.11 -8.69
C SER A 274 3.74 9.99 -8.43
N ILE A 275 4.40 9.05 -9.10
CA ILE A 275 5.81 8.71 -8.91
C ILE A 275 6.62 9.28 -10.06
N ARG A 276 7.79 9.84 -9.71
CA ARG A 276 8.83 10.25 -10.64
C ARG A 276 10.13 9.53 -10.28
N ILE A 277 10.66 8.77 -11.22
CA ILE A 277 11.93 8.07 -11.08
C ILE A 277 12.90 8.67 -12.07
N GLN A 278 14.01 9.18 -11.59
CA GLN A 278 15.09 9.68 -12.42
C GLN A 278 16.02 8.50 -12.79
N ILE A 279 16.19 8.24 -14.08
CA ILE A 279 16.98 7.10 -14.58
C ILE A 279 18.39 7.54 -14.92
N SER A 280 18.56 8.58 -15.73
CA SER A 280 19.87 9.06 -16.13
C SER A 280 19.90 10.57 -16.28
N ASP A 281 21.06 11.17 -15.98
CA ASP A 281 21.41 12.51 -16.42
C ASP A 281 22.08 12.41 -17.76
N ILE A 282 21.48 12.99 -18.80
CA ILE A 282 22.08 13.13 -20.12
C ILE A 282 22.73 14.50 -20.13
N PRO A 283 24.09 14.55 -20.20
CA PRO A 283 24.84 15.82 -20.15
C PRO A 283 24.60 16.70 -21.37
#